data_cedca59011c94d683fc4188f6a5a657f
#
_entry.id   cedca59011c94d683fc4188f6a5a657f
#
_cell.length_a   1.000
_cell.length_b   1.000
_cell.length_c   1.000
_cell.angle_alpha   90.00
_cell.angle_beta   90.00
_cell.angle_gamma   90.00
#
_symmetry.space_group_name_H-M   'P 1'
#
loop_
_entity.id
_entity.type
_entity.pdbx_description
1 polymer ?
#
loop_
_entity_poly.entity_id
_entity_poly.type
_entity_poly.pdbx_seq_one_letter_code
_entity_poly.pdbx_strand_id
1 'polypeptide(L)'
;MAAAAIAATITGCTDYDIQQDYNPLIDKPQTEEPAPEQPGEEANSRNEQYRPQIHYTPAKNWINDPNGMIYLDGTYHLYYQYNPQGNGWGNLSWGHATSTDMLHWEEQPVALQPDALGMIFSGSAVCDKDNTAGFGANAIVALYTSASAAQQQSIAYSHDGGKTFTTYEGNPVIKNNDDNLRDPKVFWHEESKKWIMSLAKGWARGMEIWSSPDLKNWTKESEFIVNLTGRPSFQWECPDLIPFEYNGKRKWVLIVSVNPCGPVLGSGTMYFVGDFDGKHFTADDLDYPLWLDYGMDNYAGVTWNNTGDR
;
A
#
# COMPACT_ATOMS: atom_id res chain seq x y z
N MET A 1 -40.18 -8.79 -40.73
CA MET A 1 -38.75 -8.98 -40.41
C MET A 1 -38.54 -8.47 -38.99
N ALA A 2 -38.42 -9.36 -38.05
CA ALA A 2 -38.25 -9.04 -36.65
C ALA A 2 -36.74 -8.99 -36.33
N ALA A 3 -36.28 -7.82 -35.89
CA ALA A 3 -34.89 -7.64 -35.43
C ALA A 3 -34.82 -8.22 -34.02
N ALA A 4 -34.06 -9.30 -33.84
CA ALA A 4 -33.74 -9.83 -32.54
C ALA A 4 -32.64 -8.97 -31.90
N ALA A 5 -32.98 -8.26 -30.86
CA ALA A 5 -32.00 -7.61 -30.00
C ALA A 5 -31.32 -8.68 -29.14
N ILE A 6 -30.04 -8.92 -29.39
CA ILE A 6 -29.20 -9.73 -28.51
C ILE A 6 -28.85 -8.85 -27.32
N ALA A 7 -29.55 -9.02 -26.22
CA ALA A 7 -29.14 -8.49 -24.94
C ALA A 7 -27.97 -9.37 -24.43
N ALA A 8 -26.75 -8.86 -24.57
CA ALA A 8 -25.61 -9.42 -23.89
C ALA A 8 -25.76 -9.12 -22.38
N THR A 9 -26.30 -10.06 -21.64
CA THR A 9 -26.23 -10.04 -20.19
C THR A 9 -24.76 -10.26 -19.80
N ILE A 10 -24.08 -9.19 -19.48
CA ILE A 10 -22.82 -9.26 -18.74
C ILE A 10 -23.19 -9.76 -17.34
N THR A 11 -23.14 -11.06 -17.14
CA THR A 11 -23.15 -11.65 -15.81
C THR A 11 -21.79 -11.36 -15.18
N GLY A 12 -21.64 -10.11 -14.73
CA GLY A 12 -20.51 -9.74 -13.88
C GLY A 12 -20.66 -10.43 -12.54
N CYS A 13 -19.56 -10.91 -11.96
CA CYS A 13 -19.39 -11.47 -10.62
C CYS A 13 -20.72 -11.67 -9.87
N THR A 14 -21.44 -12.72 -10.16
CA THR A 14 -22.66 -13.06 -9.44
C THR A 14 -22.27 -13.97 -8.28
N ASP A 15 -22.62 -13.55 -7.07
CA ASP A 15 -22.68 -14.35 -5.83
C ASP A 15 -21.57 -15.42 -5.71
N TYR A 16 -20.31 -15.01 -5.83
CA TYR A 16 -19.25 -15.77 -5.22
C TYR A 16 -19.36 -15.50 -3.72
N ASP A 17 -19.74 -16.54 -2.99
CA ASP A 17 -19.77 -16.51 -1.53
C ASP A 17 -18.30 -16.45 -1.04
N ILE A 18 -17.76 -15.23 -1.01
CA ILE A 18 -16.35 -14.92 -0.73
C ILE A 18 -15.97 -15.35 0.70
N GLN A 19 -16.97 -15.61 1.55
CA GLN A 19 -16.73 -16.07 2.91
C GLN A 19 -16.34 -17.54 3.03
N GLN A 20 -16.58 -18.36 2.01
CA GLN A 20 -16.24 -19.79 2.08
C GLN A 20 -15.07 -20.24 1.20
N ASP A 21 -14.75 -19.52 0.12
CA ASP A 21 -13.76 -20.02 -0.85
C ASP A 21 -12.42 -19.28 -0.86
N TYR A 22 -12.29 -18.18 -0.13
CA TYR A 22 -11.01 -17.44 -0.08
C TYR A 22 -10.33 -17.57 1.28
N ASN A 23 -10.04 -18.78 1.68
CA ASN A 23 -8.99 -19.05 2.65
C ASN A 23 -8.43 -20.49 2.58
N PRO A 24 -7.80 -20.89 1.48
CA PRO A 24 -7.07 -22.16 1.46
C PRO A 24 -5.75 -22.10 2.26
N LEU A 25 -5.33 -20.94 2.78
CA LEU A 25 -4.02 -20.77 3.42
C LEU A 25 -4.06 -20.54 4.94
N ILE A 26 -5.24 -20.34 5.56
CA ILE A 26 -5.32 -20.10 7.00
C ILE A 26 -5.61 -21.38 7.81
N ASP A 27 -6.20 -22.42 7.21
CA ASP A 27 -6.74 -23.55 7.95
C ASP A 27 -5.87 -24.83 8.03
N LYS A 28 -4.60 -24.78 7.66
CA LYS A 28 -3.68 -25.88 8.01
C LYS A 28 -2.34 -25.31 8.44
N PRO A 29 -1.85 -25.67 9.62
CA PRO A 29 -0.43 -25.55 9.88
C PRO A 29 0.27 -26.44 8.84
N GLN A 30 0.94 -25.82 7.87
CA GLN A 30 1.82 -26.57 6.97
C GLN A 30 3.00 -27.07 7.81
N THR A 31 2.86 -28.28 8.33
CA THR A 31 4.02 -29.10 8.69
C THR A 31 4.50 -29.78 7.41
N GLU A 32 4.95 -29.04 6.44
CA GLU A 32 5.85 -29.59 5.43
C GLU A 32 7.25 -29.48 6.01
N GLU A 33 7.85 -30.64 6.24
CA GLU A 33 9.29 -30.74 6.48
C GLU A 33 9.97 -30.00 5.33
N PRO A 34 10.97 -29.13 5.62
CA PRO A 34 11.71 -28.47 4.57
C PRO A 34 12.30 -29.55 3.65
N ALA A 35 12.04 -29.42 2.35
CA ALA A 35 12.71 -30.27 1.36
C ALA A 35 14.22 -30.19 1.63
N PRO A 36 14.94 -31.35 1.55
CA PRO A 36 16.35 -31.36 1.87
C PRO A 36 17.08 -30.34 0.98
N GLU A 37 17.79 -29.42 1.62
CA GLU A 37 18.65 -28.46 0.92
C GLU A 37 19.62 -29.24 0.04
N GLN A 38 19.56 -29.02 -1.25
CA GLN A 38 20.57 -29.54 -2.16
C GLN A 38 21.89 -28.80 -1.88
N PRO A 39 22.98 -29.50 -1.55
CA PRO A 39 24.24 -28.83 -1.28
C PRO A 39 24.83 -28.32 -2.58
N GLY A 40 25.01 -27.02 -2.73
CA GLY A 40 25.96 -26.45 -3.66
C GLY A 40 25.48 -25.56 -4.78
N GLU A 41 24.43 -24.79 -4.62
CA GLU A 41 24.24 -23.60 -5.47
C GLU A 41 24.61 -22.35 -4.71
N GLU A 42 25.51 -21.55 -5.28
CA GLU A 42 25.96 -20.27 -4.71
C GLU A 42 24.73 -19.40 -4.42
N ALA A 43 24.53 -19.10 -3.15
CA ALA A 43 23.43 -18.32 -2.63
C ALA A 43 23.53 -16.86 -3.10
N ASN A 44 23.42 -16.56 -4.40
CA ASN A 44 23.24 -15.20 -4.95
C ASN A 44 23.20 -15.12 -6.48
N SER A 45 22.89 -16.18 -7.22
CA SER A 45 22.97 -16.06 -8.68
C SER A 45 21.84 -15.24 -9.31
N ARG A 46 20.70 -15.00 -8.65
CA ARG A 46 19.51 -14.33 -9.22
C ARG A 46 19.20 -14.76 -10.67
N ASN A 47 19.59 -15.99 -11.03
CA ASN A 47 19.53 -16.53 -12.39
C ASN A 47 18.40 -17.57 -12.55
N GLU A 48 17.45 -17.60 -11.65
CA GLU A 48 16.32 -18.50 -11.73
C GLU A 48 15.49 -18.21 -13.00
N GLN A 49 15.02 -19.25 -13.65
CA GLN A 49 14.36 -19.19 -14.95
C GLN A 49 13.23 -18.15 -15.07
N TYR A 50 12.48 -17.93 -13.98
CA TYR A 50 11.31 -17.05 -13.97
C TYR A 50 11.54 -15.77 -13.15
N ARG A 51 12.75 -15.51 -12.69
CA ARG A 51 13.04 -14.27 -11.96
C ARG A 51 12.91 -13.06 -12.89
N PRO A 52 12.14 -12.03 -12.52
CA PRO A 52 12.09 -10.77 -13.26
C PRO A 52 13.49 -10.16 -13.43
N GLN A 53 13.77 -9.62 -14.61
CA GLN A 53 15.06 -9.00 -14.92
C GLN A 53 15.06 -7.48 -14.69
N ILE A 54 13.89 -6.86 -14.65
CA ILE A 54 13.73 -5.40 -14.53
C ILE A 54 13.14 -5.05 -13.16
N HIS A 55 12.12 -5.80 -12.70
CA HIS A 55 11.47 -5.54 -11.42
C HIS A 55 12.31 -6.09 -10.27
N TYR A 56 12.34 -5.33 -9.17
CA TYR A 56 12.97 -5.81 -7.94
C TYR A 56 12.28 -7.07 -7.41
N THR A 57 13.09 -8.01 -6.99
CA THR A 57 12.67 -9.17 -6.19
C THR A 57 13.72 -9.45 -5.12
N PRO A 58 13.35 -9.84 -3.89
CA PRO A 58 14.32 -10.24 -2.87
C PRO A 58 15.07 -11.51 -3.29
N ALA A 59 16.20 -11.78 -2.68
CA ALA A 59 16.98 -12.98 -2.97
C ALA A 59 16.17 -14.27 -2.75
N LYS A 60 15.29 -14.28 -1.76
CA LYS A 60 14.41 -15.40 -1.40
C LYS A 60 13.17 -14.93 -0.68
N ASN A 61 12.23 -15.84 -0.48
CA ASN A 61 11.04 -15.70 0.35
C ASN A 61 9.95 -14.82 -0.26
N TRP A 62 8.83 -14.68 0.47
CA TRP A 62 7.64 -13.99 0.05
C TRP A 62 7.82 -12.47 -0.02
N ILE A 63 7.33 -11.88 -1.08
CA ILE A 63 7.18 -10.43 -1.26
C ILE A 63 5.78 -10.12 -1.78
N ASN A 64 5.19 -9.01 -1.31
CA ASN A 64 3.99 -8.41 -1.90
C ASN A 64 4.14 -6.88 -1.99
N ASP A 65 3.27 -6.08 -1.44
CA ASP A 65 3.14 -4.63 -1.64
C ASP A 65 4.46 -3.85 -1.51
N PRO A 66 4.72 -2.87 -2.38
CA PRO A 66 5.73 -1.85 -2.14
C PRO A 66 5.29 -0.93 -1.00
N ASN A 67 6.20 -0.61 -0.11
CA ASN A 67 5.97 0.20 1.08
C ASN A 67 7.01 1.30 1.21
N GLY A 68 6.68 2.35 1.96
CA GLY A 68 7.63 3.35 2.40
C GLY A 68 8.51 3.96 1.30
N MET A 69 8.04 3.94 0.05
CA MET A 69 8.83 4.39 -1.10
C MET A 69 9.20 5.86 -0.96
N ILE A 70 10.49 6.15 -0.86
CA ILE A 70 11.00 7.50 -0.66
C ILE A 70 12.34 7.72 -1.38
N TYR A 71 12.52 8.91 -1.93
CA TYR A 71 13.76 9.33 -2.55
C TYR A 71 14.53 10.26 -1.60
N LEU A 72 15.79 9.91 -1.30
CA LEU A 72 16.64 10.64 -0.36
C LEU A 72 18.04 10.78 -0.94
N ASP A 73 18.52 12.00 -1.08
CA ASP A 73 19.91 12.32 -1.43
C ASP A 73 20.51 11.50 -2.59
N GLY A 74 19.73 11.31 -3.65
CA GLY A 74 20.16 10.55 -4.84
C GLY A 74 19.83 9.05 -4.79
N THR A 75 19.22 8.57 -3.71
CA THR A 75 18.91 7.15 -3.50
C THR A 75 17.43 6.94 -3.40
N TYR A 76 16.90 5.97 -4.13
CA TYR A 76 15.55 5.42 -3.98
C TYR A 76 15.56 4.34 -2.91
N HIS A 77 14.71 4.46 -1.90
CA HIS A 77 14.50 3.46 -0.85
C HIS A 77 13.15 2.78 -1.09
N LEU A 78 13.18 1.53 -1.49
CA LEU A 78 12.02 0.66 -1.61
C LEU A 78 11.96 -0.23 -0.37
N TYR A 79 10.96 0.01 0.48
CA TYR A 79 10.55 -1.00 1.45
C TYR A 79 9.43 -1.83 0.83
N TYR A 80 9.18 -3.03 1.36
CA TYR A 80 8.18 -3.93 0.81
C TYR A 80 7.70 -4.91 1.86
N GLN A 81 6.49 -5.40 1.69
CA GLN A 81 5.97 -6.50 2.50
C GLN A 81 6.82 -7.74 2.28
N TYR A 82 7.33 -8.30 3.36
CA TYR A 82 8.31 -9.38 3.31
C TYR A 82 8.06 -10.40 4.41
N ASN A 83 8.06 -11.70 4.07
CA ASN A 83 8.14 -12.74 5.06
C ASN A 83 9.58 -13.27 5.12
N PRO A 84 10.40 -12.89 6.11
CA PRO A 84 11.79 -13.33 6.19
C PRO A 84 11.95 -14.84 6.51
N GLN A 85 10.86 -15.52 6.87
CA GLN A 85 10.88 -16.91 7.34
C GLN A 85 10.37 -17.92 6.32
N GLY A 86 9.82 -17.51 5.19
CA GLY A 86 9.28 -18.46 4.22
C GLY A 86 8.66 -17.85 2.96
N ASN A 87 8.23 -18.75 2.07
CA ASN A 87 7.68 -18.42 0.76
C ASN A 87 6.15 -18.19 0.76
N GLY A 88 5.51 -18.24 1.92
CA GLY A 88 4.08 -18.00 2.08
C GLY A 88 3.80 -16.64 2.72
N TRP A 89 2.57 -16.15 2.51
CA TRP A 89 2.08 -14.96 3.20
C TRP A 89 2.04 -15.20 4.71
N GLY A 90 2.57 -14.27 5.48
CA GLY A 90 2.63 -14.32 6.95
C GLY A 90 3.92 -13.72 7.48
N ASN A 91 4.07 -13.58 8.79
CA ASN A 91 5.24 -12.98 9.46
C ASN A 91 5.69 -11.67 8.83
N LEU A 92 4.72 -10.87 8.35
CA LEU A 92 4.99 -9.71 7.52
C LEU A 92 5.82 -8.68 8.25
N SER A 93 6.92 -8.36 7.63
CA SER A 93 7.92 -7.36 7.99
C SER A 93 8.07 -6.38 6.85
N TRP A 94 8.80 -5.28 7.02
CA TRP A 94 9.28 -4.50 5.88
C TRP A 94 10.70 -4.95 5.52
N GLY A 95 10.84 -5.59 4.35
CA GLY A 95 12.11 -5.73 3.66
C GLY A 95 12.55 -4.36 3.14
N HIS A 96 13.81 -4.24 2.69
CA HIS A 96 14.37 -3.00 2.22
C HIS A 96 15.34 -3.23 1.06
N ALA A 97 15.26 -2.38 0.06
CA ALA A 97 16.20 -2.32 -1.04
C ALA A 97 16.49 -0.86 -1.42
N THR A 98 17.67 -0.61 -1.96
CA THR A 98 18.09 0.72 -2.41
C THR A 98 18.55 0.71 -3.86
N SER A 99 18.35 1.83 -4.57
CA SER A 99 18.81 2.02 -5.94
C SER A 99 19.07 3.49 -6.22
N THR A 100 19.99 3.76 -7.15
CA THR A 100 20.22 5.13 -7.67
C THR A 100 19.50 5.37 -9.01
N ASP A 101 18.98 4.33 -9.64
CA ASP A 101 18.41 4.39 -11.00
C ASP A 101 17.09 3.63 -11.17
N MET A 102 16.57 2.98 -10.11
CA MET A 102 15.39 2.11 -10.09
C MET A 102 15.48 0.85 -10.97
N LEU A 103 16.65 0.54 -11.50
CA LEU A 103 16.92 -0.67 -12.29
C LEU A 103 17.86 -1.62 -11.56
N HIS A 104 18.91 -1.06 -10.94
CA HIS A 104 19.90 -1.81 -10.19
C HIS A 104 19.65 -1.64 -8.71
N TRP A 105 19.23 -2.72 -8.06
CA TRP A 105 18.82 -2.71 -6.67
C TRP A 105 19.81 -3.46 -5.78
N GLU A 106 20.09 -2.89 -4.63
CA GLU A 106 20.85 -3.54 -3.56
C GLU A 106 19.90 -3.89 -2.40
N GLU A 107 19.80 -5.18 -2.09
CA GLU A 107 19.03 -5.66 -0.95
C GLU A 107 19.70 -5.23 0.36
N GLN A 108 18.91 -4.71 1.27
CA GLN A 108 19.33 -4.21 2.57
C GLN A 108 18.77 -5.09 3.70
N PRO A 109 19.27 -4.98 4.93
CA PRO A 109 18.65 -5.65 6.07
C PRO A 109 17.16 -5.29 6.23
N VAL A 110 16.38 -6.21 6.83
CA VAL A 110 14.97 -5.98 7.17
C VAL A 110 14.83 -4.73 8.03
N ALA A 111 14.02 -3.78 7.58
CA ALA A 111 13.88 -2.46 8.19
C ALA A 111 12.94 -2.45 9.40
N LEU A 112 11.80 -3.14 9.31
CA LEU A 112 10.80 -3.25 10.38
C LEU A 112 10.39 -4.70 10.56
N GLN A 113 10.28 -5.13 11.81
CA GLN A 113 9.87 -6.50 12.17
C GLN A 113 8.63 -6.47 13.07
N PRO A 114 7.81 -7.54 13.06
CA PRO A 114 6.68 -7.68 13.97
C PRO A 114 7.06 -7.41 15.42
N ASP A 115 6.15 -6.79 16.15
CA ASP A 115 6.28 -6.49 17.56
C ASP A 115 5.02 -6.93 18.33
N ALA A 116 4.84 -6.42 19.56
CA ALA A 116 3.69 -6.75 20.41
C ALA A 116 2.34 -6.29 19.82
N LEU A 117 2.34 -5.36 18.87
CA LEU A 117 1.13 -4.89 18.18
C LEU A 117 0.77 -5.75 16.95
N GLY A 118 1.65 -6.67 16.55
CA GLY A 118 1.40 -7.61 15.47
C GLY A 118 2.37 -7.51 14.30
N MET A 119 1.95 -8.01 13.15
CA MET A 119 2.68 -7.93 11.89
C MET A 119 2.76 -6.49 11.39
N ILE A 120 3.78 -6.20 10.60
CA ILE A 120 3.97 -4.91 9.95
C ILE A 120 3.34 -4.96 8.56
N PHE A 121 2.12 -4.42 8.42
CA PHE A 121 1.43 -4.32 7.14
C PHE A 121 1.88 -3.09 6.36
N SER A 122 1.26 -2.88 5.20
CA SER A 122 1.64 -1.84 4.26
C SER A 122 1.53 -0.42 4.82
N GLY A 123 2.25 0.49 4.17
CA GLY A 123 2.29 1.88 4.55
C GLY A 123 3.28 2.72 3.73
N SER A 124 3.59 3.90 4.21
CA SER A 124 4.42 4.89 3.52
C SER A 124 5.53 5.44 4.40
N ALA A 125 6.48 6.18 3.82
CA ALA A 125 7.50 6.92 4.55
C ALA A 125 7.56 8.37 4.08
N VAL A 126 7.83 9.29 5.00
CA VAL A 126 8.00 10.72 4.74
C VAL A 126 9.28 11.24 5.36
N CYS A 127 9.83 12.31 4.79
CA CYS A 127 10.94 13.05 5.38
C CYS A 127 10.38 14.25 6.17
N ASP A 128 10.52 14.24 7.48
CA ASP A 128 10.09 15.33 8.36
C ASP A 128 11.20 16.42 8.40
N LYS A 129 11.19 17.28 7.37
CA LYS A 129 12.23 18.32 7.21
C LYS A 129 12.22 19.32 8.35
N ASP A 130 11.06 19.68 8.83
CA ASP A 130 10.85 20.74 9.81
C ASP A 130 10.79 20.23 11.26
N ASN A 131 11.06 18.93 11.46
CA ASN A 131 11.00 18.29 12.77
C ASN A 131 9.65 18.46 13.47
N THR A 132 8.57 18.34 12.73
CA THR A 132 7.22 18.47 13.26
C THR A 132 6.90 17.37 14.27
N ALA A 133 7.41 16.16 14.03
CA ALA A 133 7.26 15.02 14.93
C ALA A 133 8.19 15.05 16.15
N GLY A 134 9.17 15.97 16.18
CA GLY A 134 10.14 16.06 17.29
C GLY A 134 11.13 14.91 17.35
N PHE A 135 11.31 14.16 16.25
CA PHE A 135 12.32 13.11 16.13
C PHE A 135 13.67 13.61 15.59
N GLY A 136 13.79 14.89 15.27
CA GLY A 136 14.96 15.51 14.64
C GLY A 136 14.66 15.95 13.20
N ALA A 137 15.32 17.02 12.76
CA ALA A 137 15.14 17.52 11.39
C ALA A 137 15.60 16.47 10.37
N ASN A 138 14.85 16.33 9.29
CA ASN A 138 15.06 15.33 8.24
C ASN A 138 14.96 13.87 8.72
N ALA A 139 14.35 13.59 9.87
CA ALA A 139 14.04 12.23 10.27
C ALA A 139 13.11 11.59 9.23
N ILE A 140 13.40 10.36 8.85
CA ILE A 140 12.49 9.58 8.03
C ILE A 140 11.48 8.93 8.96
N VAL A 141 10.20 9.19 8.72
CA VAL A 141 9.13 8.61 9.51
C VAL A 141 8.36 7.61 8.64
N ALA A 142 8.41 6.34 9.01
CA ALA A 142 7.59 5.28 8.44
C ALA A 142 6.24 5.27 9.16
N LEU A 143 5.16 5.18 8.39
CA LEU A 143 3.79 5.02 8.88
C LEU A 143 3.25 3.72 8.30
N TYR A 144 2.78 2.82 9.16
CA TYR A 144 2.39 1.48 8.78
C TYR A 144 1.22 0.97 9.61
N THR A 145 0.59 -0.08 9.13
CA THR A 145 -0.46 -0.75 9.89
C THR A 145 0.15 -1.88 10.74
N SER A 146 -0.04 -1.80 12.05
CA SER A 146 0.19 -2.91 12.97
C SER A 146 -1.02 -3.83 12.94
N ALA A 147 -0.84 -5.09 12.51
CA ALA A 147 -1.92 -6.04 12.27
C ALA A 147 -1.88 -7.22 13.22
N SER A 148 -2.88 -7.30 14.08
CA SER A 148 -3.17 -8.44 14.96
C SER A 148 -4.67 -8.75 14.90
N ALA A 149 -5.37 -8.81 16.03
CA ALA A 149 -6.84 -8.88 16.06
C ALA A 149 -7.52 -7.58 15.59
N ALA A 150 -6.77 -6.48 15.52
CA ALA A 150 -7.19 -5.20 14.97
C ALA A 150 -6.08 -4.64 14.08
N GLN A 151 -6.45 -3.77 13.13
CA GLN A 151 -5.53 -3.03 12.28
C GLN A 151 -5.42 -1.60 12.78
N GLN A 152 -4.27 -1.25 13.33
CA GLN A 152 -4.01 0.03 13.98
C GLN A 152 -2.84 0.72 13.29
N GLN A 153 -2.79 2.05 13.26
CA GLN A 153 -1.71 2.74 12.60
C GLN A 153 -0.59 3.07 13.57
N SER A 154 0.63 2.76 13.19
CA SER A 154 1.85 2.92 13.98
C SER A 154 2.92 3.68 13.19
N ILE A 155 3.91 4.22 13.90
CA ILE A 155 5.05 4.90 13.30
C ILE A 155 6.37 4.37 13.85
N ALA A 156 7.39 4.46 13.00
CA ALA A 156 8.79 4.31 13.37
C ALA A 156 9.60 5.41 12.70
N TYR A 157 10.75 5.76 13.26
CA TYR A 157 11.57 6.84 12.75
C TYR A 157 13.04 6.41 12.60
N SER A 158 13.73 7.04 11.65
CA SER A 158 15.11 6.79 11.30
C SER A 158 15.92 8.09 11.32
N HIS A 159 17.15 8.00 11.82
CA HIS A 159 18.14 9.09 11.81
C HIS A 159 19.31 8.83 10.87
N ASP A 160 19.35 7.68 10.22
CA ASP A 160 20.47 7.22 9.40
C ASP A 160 20.11 7.12 7.90
N GLY A 161 19.11 7.92 7.49
CA GLY A 161 18.65 7.97 6.10
C GLY A 161 17.80 6.74 5.72
N GLY A 162 17.01 6.22 6.64
CA GLY A 162 16.08 5.12 6.36
C GLY A 162 16.71 3.72 6.38
N LYS A 163 17.93 3.56 6.88
CA LYS A 163 18.60 2.26 6.97
C LYS A 163 18.09 1.44 8.14
N THR A 164 17.91 2.09 9.29
CA THR A 164 17.36 1.48 10.50
C THR A 164 16.23 2.33 11.08
N PHE A 165 15.28 1.69 11.73
CA PHE A 165 14.13 2.37 12.35
C PHE A 165 14.02 2.06 13.83
N THR A 166 13.61 3.06 14.58
CA THR A 166 13.20 2.95 15.97
C THR A 166 11.69 3.05 16.05
N THR A 167 11.01 2.04 16.57
CA THR A 167 9.56 2.06 16.81
C THR A 167 9.23 3.14 17.83
N TYR A 168 8.19 3.94 17.56
CA TYR A 168 7.74 4.98 18.47
C TYR A 168 7.05 4.35 19.69
N GLU A 169 7.47 4.76 20.90
CA GLU A 169 6.95 4.21 22.16
C GLU A 169 5.47 4.50 22.42
N GLY A 170 4.94 5.56 21.79
CA GLY A 170 3.53 5.96 21.90
C GLY A 170 2.59 5.27 20.90
N ASN A 171 3.07 4.25 20.16
CA ASN A 171 2.23 3.49 19.24
C ASN A 171 1.09 2.73 19.97
N PRO A 172 -0.06 2.52 19.30
CA PRO A 172 -0.41 3.03 17.98
C PRO A 172 -0.83 4.50 18.01
N VAL A 173 -0.53 5.26 16.95
CA VAL A 173 -0.92 6.68 16.80
C VAL A 173 -2.38 6.83 16.36
N ILE A 174 -2.95 5.82 15.70
CA ILE A 174 -4.40 5.69 15.46
C ILE A 174 -4.83 4.33 15.99
N LYS A 175 -5.62 4.35 17.06
CA LYS A 175 -6.22 3.13 17.63
C LYS A 175 -7.48 2.75 16.87
N ASN A 176 -7.63 1.49 16.59
CA ASN A 176 -8.80 0.91 15.96
C ASN A 176 -9.09 -0.48 16.55
N ASN A 177 -10.36 -0.86 16.58
CA ASN A 177 -10.81 -2.19 17.03
C ASN A 177 -11.34 -3.05 15.88
N ASP A 178 -11.14 -2.60 14.66
CA ASP A 178 -11.60 -3.19 13.42
C ASP A 178 -10.38 -3.76 12.65
N ASP A 179 -10.58 -4.80 11.88
CA ASP A 179 -9.56 -5.43 11.04
C ASP A 179 -9.56 -4.91 9.59
N ASN A 180 -10.18 -3.77 9.34
CA ASN A 180 -10.45 -3.25 8.00
C ASN A 180 -10.04 -1.78 7.80
N LEU A 181 -8.97 -1.35 8.46
CA LEU A 181 -8.44 0.01 8.35
C LEU A 181 -6.91 -0.06 8.21
N ARG A 182 -6.38 0.12 6.98
CA ARG A 182 -4.96 -0.13 6.68
C ARG A 182 -4.39 0.71 5.54
N ASP A 183 -3.10 0.51 5.27
CA ASP A 183 -2.32 1.05 4.16
C ASP A 183 -2.23 2.58 4.19
N PRO A 184 -1.65 3.17 5.27
CA PRO A 184 -1.54 4.62 5.37
C PRO A 184 -0.58 5.19 4.32
N LYS A 185 -1.09 6.06 3.45
CA LYS A 185 -0.28 6.90 2.57
C LYS A 185 -0.29 8.33 3.10
N VAL A 186 0.89 8.86 3.38
CA VAL A 186 1.06 10.17 4.04
C VAL A 186 1.85 11.12 3.15
N PHE A 187 1.43 12.38 3.11
CA PHE A 187 2.11 13.48 2.45
C PHE A 187 1.92 14.79 3.21
N TRP A 188 2.81 15.76 2.97
CA TRP A 188 2.65 17.11 3.48
C TRP A 188 1.74 17.94 2.56
N HIS A 189 0.69 18.54 3.12
CA HIS A 189 -0.21 19.41 2.38
C HIS A 189 0.14 20.87 2.67
N GLU A 190 0.72 21.53 1.68
CA GLU A 190 1.33 22.84 1.83
C GLU A 190 0.32 23.92 2.21
N GLU A 191 -0.89 23.87 1.64
CA GLU A 191 -1.92 24.88 1.87
C GLU A 191 -2.46 24.83 3.30
N SER A 192 -2.66 23.66 3.87
CA SER A 192 -3.15 23.50 5.26
C SER A 192 -2.04 23.43 6.29
N LYS A 193 -0.76 23.34 5.86
CA LYS A 193 0.40 23.14 6.75
C LYS A 193 0.22 21.96 7.70
N LYS A 194 -0.23 20.84 7.14
CA LYS A 194 -0.46 19.60 7.87
C LYS A 194 -0.01 18.38 7.06
N TRP A 195 0.30 17.33 7.78
CA TRP A 195 0.39 15.99 7.23
C TRP A 195 -1.02 15.48 6.96
N ILE A 196 -1.22 14.93 5.78
CA ILE A 196 -2.48 14.27 5.37
C ILE A 196 -2.19 12.78 5.19
N MET A 197 -3.12 11.96 5.66
CA MET A 197 -3.10 10.51 5.48
C MET A 197 -4.37 10.09 4.77
N SER A 198 -4.23 9.36 3.67
CA SER A 198 -5.28 8.51 3.12
C SER A 198 -5.11 7.10 3.68
N LEU A 199 -6.21 6.50 4.15
CA LEU A 199 -6.22 5.23 4.86
C LEU A 199 -7.36 4.35 4.32
N ALA A 200 -7.06 3.16 3.82
CA ALA A 200 -8.07 2.28 3.23
C ALA A 200 -9.08 1.83 4.28
N LYS A 201 -10.36 1.93 3.93
CA LYS A 201 -11.49 1.33 4.62
C LYS A 201 -12.05 0.21 3.72
N GLY A 202 -11.30 -0.88 3.65
CA GLY A 202 -11.34 -1.88 2.58
C GLY A 202 -12.72 -2.34 2.18
N TRP A 203 -13.43 -3.06 3.04
CA TRP A 203 -14.78 -3.60 2.74
C TRP A 203 -15.88 -2.53 2.61
N ALA A 204 -15.66 -1.32 3.13
CA ALA A 204 -16.56 -0.20 2.91
C ALA A 204 -16.41 0.43 1.51
N ARG A 205 -15.44 -0.01 0.73
CA ARG A 205 -15.11 0.55 -0.60
C ARG A 205 -14.85 2.03 -0.53
N GLY A 206 -13.93 2.40 0.32
CA GLY A 206 -13.63 3.79 0.58
C GLY A 206 -12.29 3.99 1.26
N MET A 207 -12.04 5.23 1.57
CA MET A 207 -10.91 5.64 2.38
C MET A 207 -11.34 6.63 3.46
N GLU A 208 -10.56 6.72 4.51
CA GLU A 208 -10.60 7.80 5.47
C GLU A 208 -9.49 8.80 5.16
N ILE A 209 -9.78 10.08 5.37
CA ILE A 209 -8.80 11.16 5.31
C ILE A 209 -8.57 11.66 6.73
N TRP A 210 -7.30 11.66 7.12
CA TRP A 210 -6.84 12.11 8.43
C TRP A 210 -5.83 13.24 8.27
N SER A 211 -5.77 14.15 9.22
CA SER A 211 -4.75 15.20 9.29
C SER A 211 -3.99 15.20 10.60
N SER A 212 -2.72 15.60 10.56
CA SER A 212 -1.88 15.73 11.75
C SER A 212 -0.93 16.92 11.63
N PRO A 213 -0.70 17.67 12.72
CA PRO A 213 0.36 18.67 12.75
C PRO A 213 1.76 18.07 12.97
N ASP A 214 1.86 16.80 13.44
CA ASP A 214 3.08 16.27 14.05
C ASP A 214 3.30 14.76 13.82
N LEU A 215 2.56 14.13 12.89
CA LEU A 215 2.62 12.67 12.59
C LEU A 215 2.22 11.74 13.75
N LYS A 216 1.94 12.28 14.93
CA LYS A 216 1.60 11.52 16.14
C LYS A 216 0.13 11.70 16.54
N ASN A 217 -0.36 12.92 16.43
CA ASN A 217 -1.71 13.30 16.82
C ASN A 217 -2.58 13.47 15.56
N TRP A 218 -3.41 12.48 15.29
CA TRP A 218 -4.24 12.42 14.10
C TRP A 218 -5.69 12.77 14.37
N THR A 219 -6.29 13.54 13.48
CA THR A 219 -7.71 13.89 13.47
C THR A 219 -8.34 13.37 12.19
N LYS A 220 -9.40 12.58 12.30
CA LYS A 220 -10.20 12.18 11.15
C LYS A 220 -10.95 13.38 10.61
N GLU A 221 -10.73 13.72 9.36
CA GLU A 221 -11.35 14.87 8.69
C GLU A 221 -12.60 14.44 7.90
N SER A 222 -12.51 13.36 7.14
CA SER A 222 -13.63 12.89 6.30
C SER A 222 -13.49 11.41 5.89
N GLU A 223 -14.50 10.94 5.19
CA GLU A 223 -14.49 9.67 4.45
C GLU A 223 -14.87 9.92 2.98
N PHE A 224 -14.26 9.18 2.07
CA PHE A 224 -14.68 9.06 0.70
C PHE A 224 -15.12 7.62 0.46
N ILE A 225 -16.43 7.41 0.29
CA ILE A 225 -17.02 6.08 0.10
C ILE A 225 -17.78 6.08 -1.22
N VAL A 226 -17.50 5.08 -2.07
CA VAL A 226 -18.15 4.95 -3.36
C VAL A 226 -19.17 3.82 -3.32
N ASN A 227 -20.43 4.19 -3.44
CA ASN A 227 -21.54 3.23 -3.49
C ASN A 227 -21.86 2.88 -4.95
N LEU A 228 -21.15 1.91 -5.50
CA LEU A 228 -21.37 1.39 -6.85
C LEU A 228 -22.53 0.39 -6.81
N THR A 229 -23.77 0.86 -6.97
CA THR A 229 -24.95 0.01 -6.98
C THR A 229 -24.86 -1.05 -8.10
N GLY A 230 -25.26 -2.30 -7.76
CA GLY A 230 -25.26 -3.41 -8.71
C GLY A 230 -23.90 -4.02 -9.02
N ARG A 231 -22.84 -3.64 -8.31
CA ARG A 231 -21.54 -4.27 -8.42
C ARG A 231 -21.24 -5.14 -7.22
N PRO A 232 -20.52 -6.27 -7.41
CA PRO A 232 -20.15 -7.14 -6.31
C PRO A 232 -19.28 -6.42 -5.27
N SER A 233 -19.25 -6.97 -4.07
CA SER A 233 -18.37 -6.50 -3.01
C SER A 233 -16.92 -6.76 -3.40
N PHE A 234 -16.09 -5.75 -3.29
CA PHE A 234 -14.63 -5.84 -3.46
C PHE A 234 -13.93 -5.00 -2.41
N GLN A 235 -12.73 -5.37 -2.10
CA GLN A 235 -11.91 -4.70 -1.10
C GLN A 235 -11.11 -3.57 -1.75
N TRP A 236 -10.98 -2.45 -1.05
CA TRP A 236 -10.07 -1.37 -1.39
C TRP A 236 -8.82 -1.45 -0.53
N GLU A 237 -7.67 -1.27 -1.16
CA GLU A 237 -6.36 -1.26 -0.52
C GLU A 237 -5.44 -0.21 -1.14
N CYS A 238 -4.36 0.14 -0.45
CA CYS A 238 -3.29 1.01 -0.94
C CYS A 238 -3.79 2.33 -1.56
N PRO A 239 -4.60 3.14 -0.84
CA PRO A 239 -5.08 4.41 -1.38
C PRO A 239 -3.94 5.41 -1.47
N ASP A 240 -3.78 6.04 -2.64
CA ASP A 240 -2.79 7.09 -2.86
C ASP A 240 -3.46 8.32 -3.46
N LEU A 241 -3.39 9.46 -2.75
CA LEU A 241 -3.99 10.73 -3.14
C LEU A 241 -2.90 11.70 -3.56
N ILE A 242 -2.82 11.97 -4.86
CA ILE A 242 -1.73 12.70 -5.48
C ILE A 242 -2.20 13.96 -6.23
N PRO A 243 -1.48 15.09 -6.11
CA PRO A 243 -1.77 16.29 -6.90
C PRO A 243 -1.24 16.15 -8.33
N PHE A 244 -2.00 16.68 -9.29
CA PHE A 244 -1.60 16.80 -10.68
C PHE A 244 -1.85 18.21 -11.20
N GLU A 245 -0.90 18.72 -11.97
CA GLU A 245 -1.09 19.95 -12.72
C GLU A 245 -1.53 19.59 -14.17
N TYR A 246 -2.72 20.00 -14.53
CA TYR A 246 -3.25 19.79 -15.88
C TYR A 246 -3.83 21.09 -16.45
N ASN A 247 -3.30 21.54 -17.58
CA ASN A 247 -3.71 22.78 -18.24
C ASN A 247 -3.71 24.00 -17.29
N GLY A 248 -2.71 24.12 -16.41
CA GLY A 248 -2.57 25.21 -15.46
C GLY A 248 -3.59 25.17 -14.30
N LYS A 249 -4.26 24.03 -14.11
CA LYS A 249 -5.14 23.79 -12.97
C LYS A 249 -4.63 22.61 -12.18
N ARG A 250 -4.63 22.74 -10.85
CA ARG A 250 -4.36 21.60 -9.96
C ARG A 250 -5.61 20.73 -9.88
N LYS A 251 -5.42 19.44 -10.07
CA LYS A 251 -6.38 18.39 -9.80
C LYS A 251 -5.75 17.38 -8.86
N TRP A 252 -6.57 16.57 -8.23
CA TRP A 252 -6.12 15.47 -7.40
C TRP A 252 -6.59 14.16 -8.01
N VAL A 253 -5.75 13.15 -7.92
CA VAL A 253 -6.08 11.79 -8.36
C VAL A 253 -5.95 10.86 -7.17
N LEU A 254 -7.05 10.21 -6.84
CA LEU A 254 -7.06 9.11 -5.89
C LEU A 254 -6.88 7.81 -6.66
N ILE A 255 -5.83 7.07 -6.37
CA ILE A 255 -5.58 5.72 -6.86
C ILE A 255 -5.95 4.75 -5.75
N VAL A 256 -6.61 3.64 -6.10
CA VAL A 256 -6.94 2.55 -5.15
C VAL A 256 -6.81 1.20 -5.84
N SER A 257 -6.28 0.24 -5.13
CA SER A 257 -6.27 -1.16 -5.54
C SER A 257 -7.56 -1.85 -5.14
N VAL A 258 -8.12 -2.69 -6.02
CA VAL A 258 -9.35 -3.43 -5.78
C VAL A 258 -9.15 -4.92 -6.00
N ASN A 259 -9.69 -5.73 -5.09
CA ASN A 259 -9.59 -7.18 -5.17
C ASN A 259 -10.80 -7.84 -4.47
N PRO A 260 -11.48 -8.81 -5.12
CA PRO A 260 -11.46 -9.12 -6.56
C PRO A 260 -12.17 -8.05 -7.39
N CYS A 261 -12.52 -8.37 -8.63
CA CYS A 261 -13.36 -7.56 -9.52
C CYS A 261 -12.64 -6.38 -10.20
N GLY A 262 -11.40 -6.59 -10.59
CA GLY A 262 -10.71 -5.77 -11.58
C GLY A 262 -11.45 -5.79 -12.94
N PRO A 263 -10.97 -5.03 -13.93
CA PRO A 263 -11.71 -4.79 -15.18
C PRO A 263 -11.95 -6.05 -16.02
N VAL A 264 -11.08 -7.06 -15.90
CA VAL A 264 -11.12 -8.32 -16.66
C VAL A 264 -11.07 -9.56 -15.76
N LEU A 265 -11.65 -9.49 -14.57
CA LEU A 265 -11.51 -10.45 -13.46
C LEU A 265 -10.11 -10.36 -12.80
N GLY A 266 -9.95 -10.89 -11.61
CA GLY A 266 -8.71 -10.72 -10.84
C GLY A 266 -8.70 -9.39 -10.07
N SER A 267 -7.52 -8.88 -9.79
CA SER A 267 -7.32 -7.56 -9.16
C SER A 267 -7.22 -6.45 -10.19
N GLY A 268 -7.22 -5.20 -9.75
CA GLY A 268 -7.06 -4.04 -10.62
C GLY A 268 -6.79 -2.77 -9.82
N THR A 269 -6.34 -1.73 -10.53
CA THR A 269 -6.14 -0.40 -9.96
C THR A 269 -7.15 0.57 -10.54
N MET A 270 -7.98 1.11 -9.68
CA MET A 270 -9.00 2.10 -10.00
C MET A 270 -8.49 3.51 -9.67
N TYR A 271 -8.95 4.52 -10.37
CA TYR A 271 -8.64 5.89 -9.99
C TYR A 271 -9.84 6.83 -10.12
N PHE A 272 -9.79 7.93 -9.38
CA PHE A 272 -10.76 9.02 -9.41
C PHE A 272 -10.03 10.33 -9.58
N VAL A 273 -10.54 11.18 -10.46
CA VAL A 273 -10.07 12.56 -10.63
C VAL A 273 -11.01 13.49 -9.87
N GLY A 274 -10.46 14.50 -9.19
CA GLY A 274 -11.29 15.41 -8.42
C GLY A 274 -10.53 16.57 -7.82
N ASP A 275 -11.11 17.16 -6.79
CA ASP A 275 -10.53 18.25 -6.01
C ASP A 275 -10.33 17.83 -4.55
N PHE A 276 -9.30 18.37 -3.90
CA PHE A 276 -9.00 18.14 -2.50
C PHE A 276 -8.69 19.47 -1.80
N ASP A 277 -9.36 19.72 -0.68
CA ASP A 277 -9.26 20.98 0.07
C ASP A 277 -8.40 20.88 1.35
N GLY A 278 -7.67 19.76 1.51
CA GLY A 278 -6.93 19.43 2.73
C GLY A 278 -7.72 18.64 3.76
N LYS A 279 -9.01 18.36 3.49
CA LYS A 279 -9.92 17.61 4.37
C LYS A 279 -10.83 16.65 3.62
N HIS A 280 -11.34 17.07 2.46
CA HIS A 280 -12.33 16.34 1.68
C HIS A 280 -11.82 16.15 0.28
N PHE A 281 -11.89 14.93 -0.21
CA PHE A 281 -11.74 14.62 -1.63
C PHE A 281 -13.12 14.54 -2.27
N THR A 282 -13.32 15.28 -3.37
CA THR A 282 -14.56 15.30 -4.13
C THR A 282 -14.25 14.88 -5.56
N ALA A 283 -14.70 13.70 -5.96
CA ALA A 283 -14.51 13.22 -7.33
C ALA A 283 -15.37 14.01 -8.32
N ASP A 284 -14.81 14.28 -9.50
CA ASP A 284 -15.53 14.98 -10.59
C ASP A 284 -16.67 14.11 -11.16
N ASP A 285 -16.45 12.79 -11.20
CA ASP A 285 -17.41 11.81 -11.72
C ASP A 285 -17.32 10.50 -10.94
N LEU A 286 -18.46 9.88 -10.69
CA LEU A 286 -18.62 8.58 -10.03
C LEU A 286 -19.46 7.58 -10.84
N ASP A 287 -19.86 7.93 -12.05
CA ASP A 287 -20.81 7.12 -12.82
C ASP A 287 -20.24 5.76 -13.22
N TYR A 288 -18.91 5.67 -13.38
CA TYR A 288 -18.23 4.40 -13.63
C TYR A 288 -16.76 4.44 -13.16
N PRO A 289 -16.16 3.30 -12.80
CA PRO A 289 -14.77 3.28 -12.42
C PRO A 289 -13.85 3.58 -13.63
N LEU A 290 -12.83 4.39 -13.40
CA LEU A 290 -11.71 4.55 -14.31
C LEU A 290 -10.61 3.57 -13.88
N TRP A 291 -10.07 2.82 -14.83
CA TRP A 291 -9.04 1.82 -14.58
C TRP A 291 -7.68 2.30 -15.09
N LEU A 292 -6.64 2.11 -14.28
CA LEU A 292 -5.29 2.49 -14.65
C LEU A 292 -4.77 1.61 -15.80
N ASP A 293 -5.14 0.35 -15.79
CA ASP A 293 -4.94 -0.57 -16.91
C ASP A 293 -6.06 -1.63 -16.99
N TYR A 294 -5.97 -2.52 -17.98
CA TYR A 294 -6.94 -3.59 -18.21
C TYR A 294 -6.29 -4.98 -18.13
N GLY A 295 -5.15 -5.11 -17.44
CA GLY A 295 -4.56 -6.39 -17.06
C GLY A 295 -5.27 -7.00 -15.86
N MET A 296 -4.88 -8.21 -15.48
CA MET A 296 -5.47 -8.96 -14.36
C MET A 296 -4.78 -8.67 -13.01
N ASP A 297 -3.59 -8.09 -13.01
CA ASP A 297 -2.68 -8.12 -11.86
C ASP A 297 -2.05 -6.75 -11.52
N ASN A 298 -2.57 -5.64 -12.05
CA ASN A 298 -2.13 -4.30 -11.63
C ASN A 298 -2.70 -4.01 -10.25
N TYR A 299 -1.85 -4.08 -9.23
CA TYR A 299 -2.29 -4.05 -7.84
C TYR A 299 -1.23 -3.46 -6.90
N ALA A 300 -1.67 -2.89 -5.75
CA ALA A 300 -0.84 -2.32 -4.70
C ALA A 300 0.13 -1.23 -5.17
N GLY A 301 -0.15 -0.59 -6.32
CA GLY A 301 0.67 0.50 -6.84
C GLY A 301 0.52 1.76 -6.00
N VAL A 302 1.66 2.33 -5.57
CA VAL A 302 1.74 3.59 -4.83
C VAL A 302 2.88 4.46 -5.36
N THR A 303 2.81 5.77 -5.14
CA THR A 303 3.82 6.71 -5.63
C THR A 303 4.97 6.89 -4.66
N TRP A 304 6.11 7.34 -5.20
CA TRP A 304 7.29 7.72 -4.44
C TRP A 304 7.08 9.04 -3.70
N ASN A 305 7.51 9.10 -2.44
CA ASN A 305 7.55 10.34 -1.69
C ASN A 305 8.91 11.06 -1.86
N ASN A 306 8.92 12.38 -1.66
CA ASN A 306 10.10 13.24 -1.67
C ASN A 306 10.88 13.29 -3.00
N THR A 307 10.23 13.04 -4.13
CA THR A 307 10.86 13.09 -5.46
C THR A 307 10.95 14.50 -6.06
N GLY A 308 10.40 15.51 -5.41
CA GLY A 308 10.28 16.87 -5.98
C GLY A 308 9.28 16.89 -7.15
N ASP A 309 9.68 17.54 -8.24
CA ASP A 309 8.85 17.69 -9.45
C ASP A 309 9.00 16.53 -10.45
N ARG A 310 9.45 15.37 -10.03
CA ARG A 310 9.73 14.20 -10.90
C ARG A 310 8.56 13.23 -10.94
#